data_7c599f7efc01226c538fa2f906a6ee78
#
_entry.id   7c599f7efc01226c538fa2f906a6ee78
#
_cell.length_a   1.000
_cell.length_b   1.000
_cell.length_c   1.000
_cell.angle_alpha   90.00
_cell.angle_beta   90.00
_cell.angle_gamma   90.00
#
_symmetry.space_group_name_H-M   'P 1'
#
loop_
_entity.id
_entity.type
_entity.pdbx_description
1 polymer ?
#
loop_
_entity_poly.entity_id
_entity_poly.type
_entity_poly.pdbx_seq_one_letter_code
_entity_poly.pdbx_strand_id
1 'polypeptide(L)'
;MSVAAVAPVPKPESDPKAAVRENEKKWGKTLMDAGWTCIPSTIILRQQALGLDPVDMNIVLVIAAHWWKADQPAFPSKKLIADTIGKDPTTVRRRLAKLEKDGMIERILRPQPGGRHNSNEYRLSGLITGAEPYAKEEIAKRADGQAYRKARASKKGLGLVAVVKP
;
A
#
# COMPACT_ATOMS: atom_id res chain seq x y z
N MET A 1 -2.11 8.80 24.34
CA MET A 1 -2.47 9.46 23.06
C MET A 1 -3.46 8.55 22.34
N SER A 2 -4.71 8.99 22.21
CA SER A 2 -5.78 8.22 21.55
C SER A 2 -5.51 8.19 20.05
N VAL A 3 -5.24 7.01 19.49
CA VAL A 3 -5.13 6.82 18.05
C VAL A 3 -6.53 6.98 17.49
N ALA A 4 -6.77 8.06 16.75
CA ALA A 4 -8.03 8.27 16.05
C ALA A 4 -8.35 7.02 15.21
N ALA A 5 -9.55 6.46 15.38
CA ALA A 5 -9.99 5.30 14.64
C ALA A 5 -10.08 5.67 13.15
N VAL A 6 -9.12 5.19 12.36
CA VAL A 6 -9.16 5.34 10.90
C VAL A 6 -10.38 4.57 10.39
N ALA A 7 -11.23 5.26 9.63
CA ALA A 7 -12.39 4.63 9.00
C ALA A 7 -11.95 3.43 8.15
N PRO A 8 -12.70 2.32 8.15
CA PRO A 8 -12.32 1.12 7.39
C PRO A 8 -12.26 1.45 5.88
N VAL A 9 -11.14 1.16 5.27
CA VAL A 9 -10.98 1.25 3.81
C VAL A 9 -11.99 0.30 3.16
N PRO A 10 -12.83 0.74 2.24
CA PRO A 10 -13.80 -0.11 1.57
C PRO A 10 -13.09 -1.24 0.82
N LYS A 11 -13.72 -2.42 0.77
CA LYS A 11 -13.22 -3.55 -0.01
C LYS A 11 -13.19 -3.15 -1.48
N PRO A 12 -12.09 -3.39 -2.22
CA PRO A 12 -12.09 -3.16 -3.66
C PRO A 12 -13.18 -4.00 -4.34
N GLU A 13 -13.85 -3.42 -5.30
CA GLU A 13 -14.82 -4.12 -6.13
C GLU A 13 -14.19 -5.34 -6.78
N SER A 14 -14.94 -6.43 -6.85
CA SER A 14 -14.46 -7.71 -7.39
C SER A 14 -14.24 -7.69 -8.91
N ASP A 15 -14.80 -6.72 -9.63
CA ASP A 15 -14.58 -6.51 -11.07
C ASP A 15 -13.43 -5.50 -11.30
N PRO A 16 -12.30 -5.97 -11.90
CA PRO A 16 -11.17 -5.10 -12.20
C PRO A 16 -11.53 -3.91 -13.12
N LYS A 17 -12.47 -4.10 -14.05
CA LYS A 17 -12.92 -3.03 -14.94
C LYS A 17 -13.74 -1.97 -14.21
N ALA A 18 -14.54 -2.37 -13.22
CA ALA A 18 -15.30 -1.44 -12.39
C ALA A 18 -14.35 -0.62 -11.50
N ALA A 19 -13.33 -1.26 -10.90
CA ALA A 19 -12.32 -0.57 -10.10
C ALA A 19 -11.53 0.48 -10.92
N VAL A 20 -11.17 0.17 -12.17
CA VAL A 20 -10.50 1.13 -13.07
C VAL A 20 -11.41 2.31 -13.38
N ARG A 21 -12.69 2.07 -13.71
CA ARG A 21 -13.67 3.15 -13.96
C ARG A 21 -13.89 4.06 -12.76
N GLU A 22 -13.96 3.50 -11.55
CA GLU A 22 -14.06 4.32 -10.33
C GLU A 22 -12.81 5.16 -10.06
N ASN A 23 -11.63 4.63 -10.35
CA ASN A 23 -10.40 5.41 -10.26
C ASN A 23 -10.35 6.53 -11.32
N GLU A 24 -10.82 6.26 -12.54
CA GLU A 24 -10.93 7.28 -13.58
C GLU A 24 -11.90 8.41 -13.18
N LYS A 25 -13.01 8.10 -12.52
CA LYS A 25 -13.92 9.13 -11.97
C LYS A 25 -13.27 9.97 -10.86
N LYS A 26 -12.41 9.36 -10.02
CA LYS A 26 -11.73 10.06 -8.91
C LYS A 26 -10.59 10.94 -9.40
N TRP A 27 -9.76 10.44 -10.30
CA TRP A 27 -8.49 11.05 -10.69
C TRP A 27 -8.57 11.75 -12.06
N GLY A 28 -9.58 11.45 -12.85
CA GLY A 28 -9.74 11.91 -14.22
C GLY A 28 -8.98 11.07 -15.23
N LYS A 29 -9.50 11.03 -16.44
CA LYS A 29 -8.97 10.20 -17.53
C LYS A 29 -7.51 10.52 -17.85
N THR A 30 -7.14 11.79 -17.89
CA THR A 30 -5.78 12.21 -18.27
C THR A 30 -4.72 11.67 -17.33
N LEU A 31 -4.95 11.69 -16.00
CA LEU A 31 -3.99 11.14 -15.03
C LEU A 31 -3.94 9.61 -15.09
N MET A 32 -5.08 8.97 -15.34
CA MET A 32 -5.12 7.51 -15.46
C MET A 32 -4.42 7.03 -16.73
N ASP A 33 -4.59 7.71 -17.86
CA ASP A 33 -3.91 7.41 -19.12
C ASP A 33 -2.39 7.65 -19.05
N ALA A 34 -1.95 8.64 -18.27
CA ALA A 34 -0.53 8.92 -18.05
C ALA A 34 0.19 7.84 -17.23
N GLY A 35 -0.57 7.00 -16.53
CA GLY A 35 -0.08 5.90 -15.72
C GLY A 35 -0.46 6.03 -14.24
N TRP A 36 -0.63 4.91 -13.59
CA TRP A 36 -0.99 4.83 -12.18
C TRP A 36 -0.32 3.65 -11.49
N THR A 37 -0.18 3.73 -10.18
CA THR A 37 0.46 2.70 -9.36
C THR A 37 -0.49 2.21 -8.28
N CYS A 38 -0.60 0.89 -8.13
CA CYS A 38 -1.40 0.27 -7.09
C CYS A 38 -0.53 0.01 -5.85
N ILE A 39 -0.92 0.59 -4.71
CA ILE A 39 -0.28 0.36 -3.41
C ILE A 39 -1.33 -0.18 -2.45
N PRO A 40 -1.07 -1.30 -1.74
CA PRO A 40 -1.97 -1.79 -0.71
C PRO A 40 -2.15 -0.76 0.40
N SER A 41 -3.42 -0.47 0.74
CA SER A 41 -3.76 0.54 1.76
C SER A 41 -3.13 0.24 3.12
N THR A 42 -2.95 -1.04 3.47
CA THR A 42 -2.28 -1.46 4.70
C THR A 42 -0.87 -0.90 4.82
N ILE A 43 -0.09 -0.85 3.74
CA ILE A 43 1.27 -0.28 3.74
C ILE A 43 1.21 1.21 4.09
N ILE A 44 0.27 1.95 3.48
CA ILE A 44 0.10 3.39 3.72
C ILE A 44 -0.38 3.66 5.16
N LEU A 45 -1.39 2.92 5.62
CA LEU A 45 -2.04 3.16 6.91
C LEU A 45 -1.22 2.63 8.10
N ARG A 46 -0.32 1.69 7.87
CA ARG A 46 0.54 1.06 8.89
C ARG A 46 2.02 1.45 8.76
N GLN A 47 2.33 2.50 8.00
CA GLN A 47 3.72 2.91 7.76
C GLN A 47 4.53 3.10 9.07
N GLN A 48 3.93 3.67 10.12
CA GLN A 48 4.58 3.84 11.41
C GLN A 48 4.88 2.48 12.09
N ALA A 49 3.93 1.56 12.07
CA ALA A 49 4.11 0.21 12.62
C ALA A 49 5.13 -0.61 11.84
N LEU A 50 5.29 -0.32 10.54
CA LEU A 50 6.32 -0.90 9.67
C LEU A 50 7.69 -0.21 9.82
N GLY A 51 7.82 0.82 10.68
CA GLY A 51 9.07 1.56 10.88
C GLY A 51 9.46 2.47 9.70
N LEU A 52 8.49 2.80 8.84
CA LEU A 52 8.67 3.70 7.70
C LEU A 52 8.38 5.14 8.12
N ASP A 53 9.34 6.02 7.96
CA ASP A 53 9.10 7.46 8.05
C ASP A 53 8.59 8.02 6.70
N PRO A 54 8.16 9.29 6.65
CA PRO A 54 7.64 9.87 5.41
C PRO A 54 8.63 9.84 4.24
N VAL A 55 9.93 9.91 4.48
CA VAL A 55 10.95 9.84 3.43
C VAL A 55 11.10 8.40 2.94
N ASP A 56 11.13 7.43 3.86
CA ASP A 56 11.15 6.01 3.56
C ASP A 56 9.91 5.62 2.72
N MET A 57 8.74 6.13 3.11
CA MET A 57 7.48 5.90 2.37
C MET A 57 7.53 6.49 0.95
N ASN A 58 8.04 7.70 0.78
CA ASN A 58 8.20 8.29 -0.56
C ASN A 58 9.17 7.48 -1.43
N ILE A 59 10.25 6.97 -0.88
CA ILE A 59 11.17 6.07 -1.59
C ILE A 59 10.45 4.79 -2.04
N VAL A 60 9.67 4.18 -1.16
CA VAL A 60 8.86 2.99 -1.48
C VAL A 60 7.86 3.29 -2.60
N LEU A 61 7.18 4.44 -2.56
CA LEU A 61 6.24 4.87 -3.61
C LEU A 61 6.92 5.02 -4.97
N VAL A 62 8.12 5.63 -5.02
CA VAL A 62 8.88 5.77 -6.27
C VAL A 62 9.33 4.39 -6.78
N ILE A 63 9.80 3.49 -5.91
CA ILE A 63 10.15 2.12 -6.31
C ILE A 63 8.92 1.40 -6.87
N ALA A 64 7.79 1.47 -6.20
CA ALA A 64 6.55 0.83 -6.63
C ALA A 64 6.03 1.40 -7.97
N ALA A 65 6.17 2.71 -8.22
CA ALA A 65 5.82 3.32 -9.49
C ALA A 65 6.65 2.80 -10.69
N HIS A 66 7.83 2.24 -10.41
CA HIS A 66 8.70 1.62 -11.42
C HIS A 66 8.62 0.09 -11.41
N TRP A 67 7.73 -0.49 -10.63
CA TRP A 67 7.50 -1.93 -10.57
C TRP A 67 6.29 -2.33 -11.42
N TRP A 68 6.52 -2.55 -12.69
CA TRP A 68 5.44 -2.78 -13.68
C TRP A 68 5.01 -4.23 -13.81
N LYS A 69 5.90 -5.18 -13.50
CA LYS A 69 5.62 -6.62 -13.59
C LYS A 69 6.01 -7.33 -12.30
N ALA A 70 5.15 -8.23 -11.86
CA ALA A 70 5.33 -8.94 -10.58
C ALA A 70 6.62 -9.76 -10.51
N ASP A 71 7.05 -10.33 -11.63
CA ASP A 71 8.23 -11.18 -11.79
C ASP A 71 9.55 -10.40 -12.00
N GLN A 72 9.46 -9.09 -12.25
CA GLN A 72 10.62 -8.23 -12.52
C GLN A 72 10.81 -7.22 -11.38
N PRO A 73 12.02 -7.09 -10.82
CA PRO A 73 12.30 -6.07 -9.81
C PRO A 73 12.23 -4.66 -10.42
N ALA A 74 11.91 -3.68 -9.60
CA ALA A 74 12.01 -2.28 -9.99
C ALA A 74 13.48 -1.82 -10.03
N PHE A 75 13.82 -0.90 -10.93
CA PHE A 75 15.21 -0.46 -11.09
C PHE A 75 15.39 1.08 -11.22
N PRO A 76 14.66 1.92 -10.46
CA PRO A 76 14.92 3.35 -10.48
C PRO A 76 16.33 3.66 -9.99
N SER A 77 17.00 4.63 -10.62
CA SER A 77 18.31 5.08 -10.15
C SER A 77 18.17 5.87 -8.83
N LYS A 78 19.21 5.86 -7.99
CA LYS A 78 19.23 6.67 -6.76
C LYS A 78 19.05 8.16 -7.05
N LYS A 79 19.61 8.62 -8.19
CA LYS A 79 19.44 10.00 -8.65
C LYS A 79 17.98 10.28 -8.99
N LEU A 80 17.32 9.42 -9.76
CA LEU A 80 15.90 9.55 -10.09
C LEU A 80 15.04 9.60 -8.82
N ILE A 81 15.27 8.71 -7.86
CA ILE A 81 14.55 8.73 -6.58
C ILE A 81 14.77 10.08 -5.87
N ALA A 82 16.03 10.54 -5.77
CA ALA A 82 16.39 11.80 -5.13
C ALA A 82 15.71 13.01 -5.78
N ASP A 83 15.79 13.10 -7.10
CA ASP A 83 15.18 14.17 -7.87
C ASP A 83 13.65 14.18 -7.72
N THR A 84 13.02 12.98 -7.74
CA THR A 84 11.56 12.82 -7.62
C THR A 84 11.03 13.28 -6.27
N ILE A 85 11.72 12.93 -5.17
CA ILE A 85 11.25 13.26 -3.80
C ILE A 85 11.84 14.56 -3.25
N GLY A 86 12.64 15.29 -4.05
CA GLY A 86 13.27 16.54 -3.62
C GLY A 86 14.27 16.39 -2.47
N LYS A 87 15.05 15.30 -2.46
CA LYS A 87 16.09 15.04 -1.46
C LYS A 87 17.46 14.87 -2.11
N ASP A 88 18.52 15.15 -1.33
CA ASP A 88 19.86 14.90 -1.84
C ASP A 88 20.15 13.40 -2.00
N PRO A 89 21.03 13.01 -2.96
CA PRO A 89 21.33 11.61 -3.22
C PRO A 89 22.00 10.88 -2.04
N THR A 90 22.65 11.59 -1.13
CA THR A 90 23.27 11.01 0.08
C THR A 90 22.20 10.59 1.08
N THR A 91 21.18 11.42 1.25
CA THR A 91 20.00 11.07 2.07
C THR A 91 19.31 9.84 1.51
N VAL A 92 19.03 9.80 0.22
CA VAL A 92 18.40 8.62 -0.42
C VAL A 92 19.25 7.37 -0.25
N ARG A 93 20.57 7.47 -0.45
CA ARG A 93 21.48 6.34 -0.26
C ARG A 93 21.43 5.80 1.18
N ARG A 94 21.45 6.69 2.18
CA ARG A 94 21.36 6.32 3.60
C ARG A 94 20.04 5.66 3.93
N ARG A 95 18.92 6.17 3.39
CA ARG A 95 17.58 5.63 3.60
C ARG A 95 17.40 4.27 2.95
N LEU A 96 17.86 4.11 1.73
CA LEU A 96 17.87 2.79 1.05
C LEU A 96 18.69 1.75 1.83
N ALA A 97 19.85 2.15 2.39
CA ALA A 97 20.65 1.25 3.23
C ALA A 97 19.92 0.88 4.54
N LYS A 98 19.18 1.82 5.14
CA LYS A 98 18.33 1.55 6.31
C LYS A 98 17.22 0.56 5.94
N LEU A 99 16.45 0.83 4.90
CA LEU A 99 15.35 -0.04 4.45
C LEU A 99 15.84 -1.46 4.13
N GLU A 100 17.03 -1.60 3.54
CA GLU A 100 17.68 -2.89 3.29
C GLU A 100 18.10 -3.59 4.59
N LYS A 101 18.71 -2.86 5.52
CA LYS A 101 19.09 -3.37 6.85
C LYS A 101 17.87 -3.83 7.66
N ASP A 102 16.78 -3.09 7.59
CA ASP A 102 15.52 -3.39 8.27
C ASP A 102 14.73 -4.51 7.56
N GLY A 103 15.28 -5.07 6.47
CA GLY A 103 14.68 -6.15 5.70
C GLY A 103 13.44 -5.75 4.90
N MET A 104 13.14 -4.44 4.76
CA MET A 104 11.97 -3.96 4.04
C MET A 104 12.13 -4.06 2.52
N ILE A 105 13.36 -3.88 2.03
CA ILE A 105 13.70 -4.02 0.62
C ILE A 105 14.90 -4.95 0.45
N GLU A 106 14.93 -5.64 -0.67
CA GLU A 106 16.11 -6.34 -1.16
C GLU A 106 16.73 -5.54 -2.30
N ARG A 107 18.02 -5.24 -2.20
CA ARG A 107 18.76 -4.49 -3.23
C ARG A 107 19.71 -5.42 -3.95
N ILE A 108 19.48 -5.59 -5.25
CA ILE A 108 20.32 -6.43 -6.11
C ILE A 108 21.23 -5.52 -6.92
N LEU A 109 22.53 -5.75 -6.77
CA LEU A 109 23.54 -5.05 -7.56
C LEU A 109 23.60 -5.62 -8.98
N ARG A 110 23.66 -4.74 -9.98
CA ARG A 110 23.78 -5.11 -11.40
C ARG A 110 25.18 -4.73 -11.90
N PRO A 111 26.18 -5.62 -11.79
CA PRO A 111 27.50 -5.35 -12.35
C PRO A 111 27.42 -5.30 -13.89
N GLN A 112 28.08 -4.31 -14.49
CA GLN A 112 28.27 -4.25 -15.94
C GLN A 112 29.72 -4.60 -16.32
N PRO A 113 29.93 -5.25 -17.47
CA PRO A 113 31.25 -5.34 -18.07
C PRO A 113 31.82 -3.94 -18.28
N GLY A 114 33.07 -3.70 -17.84
CA GLY A 114 33.74 -2.40 -17.96
C GLY A 114 33.64 -1.48 -16.74
N GLY A 115 33.21 -2.00 -15.56
CA GLY A 115 33.29 -1.26 -14.28
C GLY A 115 32.24 -0.17 -14.07
N ARG A 116 31.30 0.02 -15.00
CA ARG A 116 30.14 0.89 -14.79
C ARG A 116 29.08 0.13 -14.02
N HIS A 117 28.52 0.74 -12.98
CA HIS A 117 27.39 0.18 -12.24
C HIS A 117 26.07 0.63 -12.86
N ASN A 118 25.25 -0.32 -13.28
CA ASN A 118 23.84 -0.06 -13.58
C ASN A 118 23.07 0.36 -12.32
N SER A 119 21.88 0.94 -12.52
CA SER A 119 20.95 1.17 -11.42
C SER A 119 20.68 -0.14 -10.71
N ASN A 120 20.67 -0.11 -9.37
CA ASN A 120 20.30 -1.28 -8.58
C ASN A 120 18.87 -1.70 -8.90
N GLU A 121 18.61 -2.98 -8.74
CA GLU A 121 17.25 -3.50 -8.68
C GLU A 121 16.77 -3.53 -7.24
N TYR A 122 15.45 -3.34 -7.06
CA TYR A 122 14.80 -3.33 -5.76
C TYR A 122 13.61 -4.28 -5.76
N ARG A 123 13.53 -5.12 -4.75
CA ARG A 123 12.36 -5.95 -4.46
C ARG A 123 11.75 -5.50 -3.16
N LEU A 124 10.42 -5.51 -3.09
CA LEU A 124 9.64 -5.12 -1.91
C LEU A 124 9.13 -6.34 -1.12
N SER A 125 9.71 -7.51 -1.34
CA SER A 125 9.29 -8.78 -0.70
C SER A 125 9.26 -8.70 0.82
N GLY A 126 10.27 -8.09 1.44
CA GLY A 126 10.31 -7.92 2.88
C GLY A 126 9.22 -7.00 3.41
N LEU A 127 8.95 -5.88 2.72
CA LEU A 127 7.85 -4.98 3.06
C LEU A 127 6.49 -5.68 2.95
N ILE A 128 6.29 -6.48 1.91
CA ILE A 128 5.06 -7.26 1.71
C ILE A 128 4.87 -8.23 2.88
N THR A 129 5.90 -9.03 3.19
CA THR A 129 5.86 -9.99 4.31
C THR A 129 5.62 -9.29 5.65
N GLY A 130 6.27 -8.15 5.89
CA GLY A 130 6.08 -7.36 7.11
C GLY A 130 4.67 -6.75 7.22
N ALA A 131 4.02 -6.44 6.11
CA ALA A 131 2.66 -5.88 6.09
C ALA A 131 1.55 -6.93 6.21
N GLU A 132 1.80 -8.20 5.85
CA GLU A 132 0.80 -9.28 5.88
C GLU A 132 0.09 -9.47 7.23
N PRO A 133 0.76 -9.46 8.39
CA PRO A 133 0.08 -9.62 9.68
C PRO A 133 -0.98 -8.52 9.90
N TYR A 134 -0.66 -7.28 9.58
CA TYR A 134 -1.59 -6.15 9.70
C TYR A 134 -2.77 -6.27 8.72
N ALA A 135 -2.52 -6.75 7.51
CA ALA A 135 -3.58 -7.01 6.53
C ALA A 135 -4.53 -8.12 7.02
N LYS A 136 -4.00 -9.20 7.59
CA LYS A 136 -4.80 -10.29 8.18
C LYS A 136 -5.66 -9.79 9.34
N GLU A 137 -5.09 -8.96 10.23
CA GLU A 137 -5.84 -8.33 11.32
C GLU A 137 -6.98 -7.45 10.81
N GLU A 138 -6.74 -6.64 9.78
CA GLU A 138 -7.78 -5.79 9.19
C GLU A 138 -8.89 -6.60 8.52
N ILE A 139 -8.56 -7.70 7.86
CA ILE A 139 -9.54 -8.61 7.26
C ILE A 139 -10.41 -9.24 8.35
N ALA A 140 -9.82 -9.73 9.44
CA ALA A 140 -10.55 -10.31 10.58
C ALA A 140 -11.50 -9.28 11.20
N LYS A 141 -11.03 -8.08 11.52
CA LYS A 141 -11.87 -6.99 12.07
C LYS A 141 -13.06 -6.64 11.17
N ARG A 142 -12.87 -6.65 9.86
CA ARG A 142 -13.96 -6.41 8.90
C ARG A 142 -15.00 -7.54 8.92
N ALA A 143 -14.55 -8.79 8.99
CA ALA A 143 -15.44 -9.96 9.08
C ALA A 143 -16.30 -9.89 10.35
N ASP A 144 -15.69 -9.63 11.51
CA ASP A 144 -16.38 -9.49 12.80
C ASP A 144 -17.40 -8.33 12.77
N GLY A 145 -17.01 -7.18 12.23
CA GLY A 145 -17.89 -6.02 12.07
C GLY A 145 -19.09 -6.31 11.14
N GLN A 146 -18.90 -7.09 10.09
CA GLN A 146 -19.99 -7.52 9.20
C GLN A 146 -20.92 -8.52 9.90
N ALA A 147 -20.37 -9.50 10.62
CA ALA A 147 -21.14 -10.44 11.41
C ALA A 147 -22.02 -9.73 12.46
N TYR A 148 -21.43 -8.76 13.19
CA TYR A 148 -22.16 -7.95 14.16
C TYR A 148 -23.31 -7.15 13.51
N ARG A 149 -23.07 -6.49 12.35
CA ARG A 149 -24.10 -5.75 11.62
C ARG A 149 -25.23 -6.64 11.15
N LYS A 150 -24.93 -7.83 10.61
CA LYS A 150 -25.92 -8.84 10.21
C LYS A 150 -26.77 -9.31 11.40
N ALA A 151 -26.13 -9.64 12.52
CA ALA A 151 -26.83 -10.06 13.75
C ALA A 151 -27.73 -8.95 14.31
N ARG A 152 -27.30 -7.69 14.24
CA ARG A 152 -28.12 -6.54 14.67
C ARG A 152 -29.29 -6.29 13.73
N ALA A 153 -29.11 -6.44 12.42
CA ALA A 153 -30.19 -6.27 11.44
C ALA A 153 -31.25 -7.37 11.59
N SER A 154 -30.85 -8.63 11.82
CA SER A 154 -31.79 -9.73 12.06
C SER A 154 -32.59 -9.56 13.36
N LYS A 155 -31.97 -9.03 14.43
CA LYS A 155 -32.69 -8.71 15.69
C LYS A 155 -33.69 -7.59 15.53
N LYS A 156 -33.45 -6.59 14.66
CA LYS A 156 -34.42 -5.52 14.36
C LYS A 156 -35.66 -6.01 13.63
N GLY A 157 -35.56 -7.07 12.82
CA GLY A 157 -36.71 -7.68 12.14
C GLY A 157 -37.63 -8.47 13.06
N LEU A 158 -37.18 -8.87 14.26
CA LEU A 158 -37.99 -9.60 15.25
C LEU A 158 -38.75 -8.67 16.24
N GLY A 159 -38.57 -7.37 16.14
CA GLY A 159 -39.07 -6.39 17.13
C GLY A 159 -40.42 -5.70 16.79
N LEU A 160 -41.10 -6.10 15.74
CA LEU A 160 -42.47 -5.60 15.44
C LEU A 160 -43.52 -6.71 15.68
N VAL A 161 -43.69 -7.11 16.94
CA VAL A 161 -44.94 -7.75 17.36
C VAL A 161 -45.96 -6.60 17.45
N ALA A 162 -46.95 -6.62 16.56
CA ALA A 162 -48.05 -5.72 16.60
C ALA A 162 -48.74 -5.81 17.98
N VAL A 163 -48.73 -4.72 18.74
CA VAL A 163 -49.58 -4.58 19.90
C VAL A 163 -50.98 -4.41 19.37
N VAL A 164 -51.77 -5.51 19.35
CA VAL A 164 -53.20 -5.45 19.17
C VAL A 164 -53.78 -4.77 20.44
N LYS A 165 -54.25 -3.54 20.31
CA LYS A 165 -55.04 -2.89 21.36
C LYS A 165 -56.42 -3.56 21.44
N PRO A 166 -56.94 -3.79 22.63
CA PRO A 166 -58.32 -4.29 22.85
C PRO A 166 -59.38 -3.27 22.42
#